data_eb2d358039c7b38060e874f58c46301b
#
_entry.id   eb2d358039c7b38060e874f58c46301b
#
_cell.length_a   1.000
_cell.length_b   1.000
_cell.length_c   1.000
_cell.angle_alpha   90.00
_cell.angle_beta   90.00
_cell.angle_gamma   90.00
#
_symmetry.space_group_name_H-M   'P 1'
#
loop_
_entity.id
_entity.type
_entity.pdbx_description
1 polymer ?
#
loop_
_entity_poly.entity_id
_entity_poly.type
_entity_poly.pdbx_seq_one_letter_code
_entity_poly.pdbx_strand_id
1 'polypeptide(L)'
;MIKFGLGLSLFASLTLLTIARPDAQTKRPDAPQLAPYVPTPQEVVDAMLTLAGVQKNDFVVDLGCGDGRIPVTAARKYGARGLGVDIDPVRIAEANANAKAAGVTHLVEFKLQDAMTVDVSNATVVTTYLLSASNLKLRPILTKQMKPGSRIITHNFSMGDWAPEKYETVTDATGRKRTIYLYRADGKVRQ
;
A
#
# COMPACT_ATOMS: atom_id res chain seq x y z
N MET A 1 -3.43 78.19 22.32
CA MET A 1 -2.53 77.30 21.56
C MET A 1 -2.53 75.99 22.29
N ILE A 2 -3.26 75.01 21.75
CA ILE A 2 -3.37 73.61 22.30
C ILE A 2 -2.79 72.71 21.23
N LYS A 3 -1.69 72.04 21.53
CA LYS A 3 -1.04 71.04 20.65
C LYS A 3 -1.65 69.66 20.95
N PHE A 4 -2.32 69.05 19.98
CA PHE A 4 -2.73 67.65 20.02
C PHE A 4 -1.54 66.79 19.51
N GLY A 5 -1.09 65.90 20.39
CA GLY A 5 -0.09 64.87 20.04
C GLY A 5 -0.81 63.62 19.53
N LEU A 6 -0.47 63.22 18.32
CA LEU A 6 -0.93 61.99 17.67
C LEU A 6 -0.10 60.80 18.14
N GLY A 7 -0.69 59.96 18.97
CA GLY A 7 -0.05 58.70 19.42
C GLY A 7 -0.22 57.61 18.36
N LEU A 8 0.88 57.20 17.74
CA LEU A 8 0.94 56.10 16.77
C LEU A 8 1.08 54.78 17.53
N SER A 9 -0.01 54.03 17.66
CA SER A 9 0.03 52.66 18.24
C SER A 9 0.49 51.67 17.20
N LEU A 10 1.71 51.12 17.38
CA LEU A 10 2.25 50.05 16.61
C LEU A 10 1.63 48.72 17.10
N PHE A 11 0.72 48.13 16.34
CA PHE A 11 0.26 46.77 16.56
C PHE A 11 1.29 45.78 15.97
N ALA A 12 2.09 45.18 16.82
CA ALA A 12 2.96 44.06 16.43
C ALA A 12 2.12 42.78 16.29
N SER A 13 1.84 42.39 15.05
CA SER A 13 1.22 41.10 14.75
C SER A 13 2.22 39.97 14.99
N LEU A 14 2.04 39.25 16.08
CA LEU A 14 2.79 38.05 16.39
C LEU A 14 2.26 36.89 15.53
N THR A 15 2.91 36.63 14.40
CA THR A 15 2.64 35.43 13.58
C THR A 15 3.17 34.20 14.31
N LEU A 16 2.25 33.39 14.86
CA LEU A 16 2.57 32.08 15.43
C LEU A 16 2.99 31.17 14.26
N LEU A 17 4.29 30.94 14.14
CA LEU A 17 4.86 29.90 13.25
C LEU A 17 4.52 28.54 13.87
N THR A 18 3.47 27.88 13.37
CA THR A 18 3.19 26.48 13.71
C THR A 18 4.30 25.61 13.13
N ILE A 19 5.26 25.26 13.98
CA ILE A 19 6.25 24.23 13.66
C ILE A 19 5.48 22.91 13.55
N ALA A 20 5.30 22.43 12.33
CA ALA A 20 4.77 21.09 12.07
C ALA A 20 5.65 20.09 12.83
N ARG A 21 5.07 19.35 13.79
CA ARG A 21 5.78 18.26 14.46
C ARG A 21 6.18 17.24 13.42
N PRO A 22 7.42 16.74 13.42
CA PRO A 22 7.81 15.64 12.53
C PRO A 22 6.87 14.47 12.80
N ASP A 23 6.28 13.99 11.73
CA ASP A 23 5.28 12.94 11.71
C ASP A 23 5.77 11.71 12.49
N ALA A 24 4.88 11.09 13.27
CA ALA A 24 5.17 9.88 14.06
C ALA A 24 5.57 8.65 13.20
N GLN A 25 5.67 8.82 11.89
CA GLN A 25 5.99 7.78 10.90
C GLN A 25 7.50 7.61 10.63
N THR A 26 8.39 8.15 11.48
CA THR A 26 9.85 8.04 11.23
C THR A 26 10.53 6.86 11.92
N LYS A 27 9.85 6.19 12.86
CA LYS A 27 10.42 5.05 13.60
C LYS A 27 9.87 3.75 13.06
N ARG A 28 10.77 2.88 12.58
CA ARG A 28 10.41 1.51 12.14
C ARG A 28 9.64 0.78 13.25
N PRO A 29 8.49 0.13 12.94
CA PRO A 29 7.80 -0.76 13.87
C PRO A 29 8.75 -1.86 14.39
N ASP A 30 8.59 -2.27 15.65
CA ASP A 30 9.27 -3.44 16.22
C ASP A 30 8.58 -4.72 15.70
N ALA A 31 8.86 -5.04 14.44
CA ALA A 31 8.26 -6.16 13.73
C ALA A 31 9.32 -6.83 12.83
N PRO A 32 9.28 -8.17 12.68
CA PRO A 32 10.21 -8.87 11.82
C PRO A 32 9.97 -8.50 10.35
N GLN A 33 11.06 -8.34 9.61
CA GLN A 33 10.99 -8.15 8.16
C GLN A 33 10.46 -9.42 7.49
N LEU A 34 9.36 -9.31 6.76
CA LEU A 34 8.69 -10.43 6.11
C LEU A 34 9.37 -10.87 4.80
N ALA A 35 10.08 -9.95 4.13
CA ALA A 35 10.86 -10.19 2.93
C ALA A 35 11.90 -9.07 2.74
N PRO A 36 13.03 -9.31 2.03
CA PRO A 36 13.89 -8.23 1.57
C PRO A 36 13.14 -7.37 0.54
N TYR A 37 13.46 -6.06 0.49
CA TYR A 37 12.87 -5.19 -0.52
C TYR A 37 13.39 -5.55 -1.91
N VAL A 38 12.49 -6.00 -2.77
CA VAL A 38 12.71 -6.23 -4.21
C VAL A 38 11.48 -5.69 -4.94
N PRO A 39 11.62 -4.65 -5.76
CA PRO A 39 10.47 -4.07 -6.44
C PRO A 39 9.89 -5.02 -7.49
N THR A 40 8.57 -5.17 -7.52
CA THR A 40 7.87 -5.90 -8.58
C THR A 40 8.05 -5.16 -9.92
N PRO A 41 8.52 -5.80 -11.00
CA PRO A 41 8.59 -5.18 -12.32
C PRO A 41 7.23 -4.63 -12.78
N GLN A 42 7.22 -3.52 -13.52
CA GLN A 42 5.97 -2.84 -13.88
C GLN A 42 5.04 -3.73 -14.72
N GLU A 43 5.58 -4.53 -15.60
CA GLU A 43 4.80 -5.48 -16.43
C GLU A 43 4.08 -6.51 -15.55
N VAL A 44 4.71 -6.93 -14.46
CA VAL A 44 4.12 -7.86 -13.49
C VAL A 44 3.04 -7.16 -12.66
N VAL A 45 3.26 -5.91 -12.24
CA VAL A 45 2.23 -5.10 -11.57
C VAL A 45 0.98 -4.99 -12.45
N ASP A 46 1.18 -4.67 -13.72
CA ASP A 46 0.10 -4.54 -14.68
C ASP A 46 -0.67 -5.85 -14.87
N ALA A 47 0.05 -6.96 -14.99
CA ALA A 47 -0.55 -8.29 -15.09
C ALA A 47 -1.29 -8.70 -13.81
N MET A 48 -0.74 -8.42 -12.61
CA MET A 48 -1.40 -8.69 -11.33
C MET A 48 -2.75 -7.96 -11.23
N LEU A 49 -2.78 -6.67 -11.55
CA LEU A 49 -4.00 -5.87 -11.49
C LEU A 49 -5.02 -6.29 -12.55
N THR A 50 -4.56 -6.68 -13.74
CA THR A 50 -5.41 -7.22 -14.81
C THR A 50 -5.99 -8.58 -14.43
N LEU A 51 -5.17 -9.52 -13.93
CA LEU A 51 -5.59 -10.86 -13.51
C LEU A 51 -6.59 -10.78 -12.35
N ALA A 52 -6.38 -9.84 -11.40
CA ALA A 52 -7.32 -9.56 -10.33
C ALA A 52 -8.60 -8.87 -10.83
N GLY A 53 -8.68 -8.39 -12.07
CA GLY A 53 -9.82 -7.67 -12.62
C GLY A 53 -10.13 -6.39 -11.85
N VAL A 54 -9.08 -5.61 -11.50
CA VAL A 54 -9.24 -4.38 -10.70
C VAL A 54 -10.09 -3.36 -11.44
N GLN A 55 -11.02 -2.74 -10.71
CA GLN A 55 -11.95 -1.72 -11.21
C GLN A 55 -11.99 -0.49 -10.28
N LYS A 56 -12.65 0.58 -10.72
CA LYS A 56 -12.74 1.87 -10.02
C LYS A 56 -13.29 1.77 -8.59
N ASN A 57 -14.22 0.84 -8.35
CA ASN A 57 -14.84 0.64 -7.03
C ASN A 57 -14.04 -0.27 -6.10
N ASP A 58 -12.89 -0.79 -6.54
CA ASP A 58 -12.03 -1.61 -5.70
C ASP A 58 -11.26 -0.80 -4.67
N PHE A 59 -10.95 -1.49 -3.56
CA PHE A 59 -10.00 -1.06 -2.56
C PHE A 59 -8.85 -2.07 -2.51
N VAL A 60 -7.71 -1.66 -3.07
CA VAL A 60 -6.49 -2.46 -3.17
C VAL A 60 -5.63 -2.24 -1.94
N VAL A 61 -5.33 -3.29 -1.19
CA VAL A 61 -4.40 -3.25 -0.04
C VAL A 61 -3.14 -4.01 -0.40
N ASP A 62 -1.98 -3.33 -0.36
CA ASP A 62 -0.66 -3.91 -0.68
C ASP A 62 0.16 -4.11 0.59
N LEU A 63 0.45 -5.37 0.91
CA LEU A 63 1.14 -5.77 2.13
C LEU A 63 2.65 -5.94 1.87
N GLY A 64 3.46 -5.03 2.42
CA GLY A 64 4.86 -4.86 2.06
C GLY A 64 5.00 -4.05 0.77
N CYS A 65 4.40 -2.87 0.74
CA CYS A 65 4.18 -2.10 -0.49
C CYS A 65 5.45 -1.51 -1.11
N GLY A 66 6.58 -1.52 -0.38
CA GLY A 66 7.80 -0.90 -0.86
C GLY A 66 7.58 0.54 -1.30
N ASP A 67 7.94 0.86 -2.53
CA ASP A 67 7.79 2.19 -3.14
C ASP A 67 6.36 2.54 -3.59
N GLY A 68 5.37 1.71 -3.24
CA GLY A 68 3.95 1.96 -3.47
C GLY A 68 3.48 1.79 -4.91
N ARG A 69 4.31 1.17 -5.79
CA ARG A 69 4.00 1.08 -7.24
C ARG A 69 2.69 0.35 -7.55
N ILE A 70 2.29 -0.66 -6.76
CA ILE A 70 1.05 -1.41 -7.01
C ILE A 70 -0.18 -0.54 -6.71
N PRO A 71 -0.37 0.07 -5.50
CA PRO A 71 -1.48 0.97 -5.24
C PRO A 71 -1.50 2.19 -6.16
N VAL A 72 -0.34 2.79 -6.46
CA VAL A 72 -0.23 3.92 -7.39
C VAL A 72 -0.69 3.53 -8.79
N THR A 73 -0.30 2.36 -9.29
CA THR A 73 -0.73 1.88 -10.61
C THR A 73 -2.23 1.57 -10.62
N ALA A 74 -2.77 0.95 -9.56
CA ALA A 74 -4.19 0.69 -9.42
C ALA A 74 -5.01 1.99 -9.47
N ALA A 75 -4.58 3.00 -8.73
CA ALA A 75 -5.23 4.31 -8.73
C ALA A 75 -5.14 5.01 -10.10
N ARG A 76 -3.95 5.05 -10.71
CA ARG A 76 -3.74 5.75 -11.97
C ARG A 76 -4.46 5.10 -13.16
N LYS A 77 -4.43 3.76 -13.26
CA LYS A 77 -4.99 3.04 -14.42
C LYS A 77 -6.48 2.74 -14.29
N TYR A 78 -6.95 2.47 -13.08
CA TYR A 78 -8.30 1.98 -12.85
C TYR A 78 -9.15 2.94 -12.02
N GLY A 79 -8.55 3.97 -11.41
CA GLY A 79 -9.25 4.86 -10.48
C GLY A 79 -9.60 4.18 -9.15
N ALA A 80 -8.98 3.03 -8.84
CA ALA A 80 -9.21 2.29 -7.61
C ALA A 80 -8.60 3.03 -6.40
N ARG A 81 -9.18 2.84 -5.22
CA ARG A 81 -8.55 3.30 -3.97
C ARG A 81 -7.46 2.32 -3.55
N GLY A 82 -6.42 2.81 -2.89
CA GLY A 82 -5.30 1.99 -2.44
C GLY A 82 -4.81 2.30 -1.03
N LEU A 83 -4.39 1.27 -0.33
CA LEU A 83 -3.60 1.36 0.91
C LEU A 83 -2.34 0.53 0.72
N GLY A 84 -1.18 1.13 0.93
CA GLY A 84 0.08 0.41 1.02
C GLY A 84 0.61 0.45 2.46
N VAL A 85 1.13 -0.66 2.95
CA VAL A 85 1.80 -0.71 4.24
C VAL A 85 3.19 -1.29 4.10
N ASP A 86 4.14 -0.72 4.82
CA ASP A 86 5.52 -1.22 4.92
C ASP A 86 6.08 -0.89 6.31
N ILE A 87 7.06 -1.66 6.77
CA ILE A 87 7.76 -1.41 8.05
C ILE A 87 8.97 -0.50 7.87
N ASP A 88 9.36 -0.18 6.63
CA ASP A 88 10.50 0.67 6.33
C ASP A 88 10.04 2.12 6.04
N PRO A 89 10.39 3.10 6.91
CA PRO A 89 10.01 4.48 6.71
C PRO A 89 10.56 5.08 5.41
N VAL A 90 11.69 4.57 4.88
CA VAL A 90 12.25 5.01 3.59
C VAL A 90 11.31 4.60 2.45
N ARG A 91 10.78 3.37 2.50
CA ARG A 91 9.82 2.89 1.50
C ARG A 91 8.52 3.70 1.54
N ILE A 92 8.01 4.00 2.72
CA ILE A 92 6.82 4.85 2.87
C ILE A 92 7.03 6.26 2.32
N ALA A 93 8.20 6.86 2.55
CA ALA A 93 8.54 8.16 1.98
C ALA A 93 8.57 8.13 0.44
N GLU A 94 9.18 7.08 -0.15
CA GLU A 94 9.21 6.87 -1.60
C GLU A 94 7.79 6.65 -2.16
N ALA A 95 6.97 5.83 -1.51
CA ALA A 95 5.59 5.56 -1.93
C ALA A 95 4.75 6.86 -1.98
N ASN A 96 4.88 7.72 -0.96
CA ASN A 96 4.21 9.02 -0.94
C ASN A 96 4.71 9.95 -2.05
N ALA A 97 6.03 9.96 -2.32
CA ALA A 97 6.61 10.74 -3.41
C ALA A 97 6.10 10.25 -4.78
N ASN A 98 6.02 8.93 -4.99
CA ASN A 98 5.51 8.32 -6.20
C ASN A 98 4.01 8.62 -6.42
N ALA A 99 3.20 8.55 -5.35
CA ALA A 99 1.78 8.93 -5.43
C ALA A 99 1.59 10.41 -5.81
N LYS A 100 2.42 11.29 -5.24
CA LYS A 100 2.43 12.72 -5.58
C LYS A 100 2.81 12.95 -7.03
N ALA A 101 3.89 12.32 -7.49
CA ALA A 101 4.35 12.41 -8.88
C ALA A 101 3.30 11.88 -9.89
N ALA A 102 2.55 10.84 -9.50
CA ALA A 102 1.47 10.28 -10.30
C ALA A 102 0.13 11.04 -10.21
N GLY A 103 0.01 12.04 -9.33
CA GLY A 103 -1.21 12.83 -9.14
C GLY A 103 -2.37 12.07 -8.47
N VAL A 104 -2.08 10.99 -7.72
CA VAL A 104 -3.11 10.08 -7.17
C VAL A 104 -3.19 10.10 -5.63
N THR A 105 -2.63 11.09 -4.98
CA THR A 105 -2.64 11.21 -3.51
C THR A 105 -4.04 11.25 -2.87
N HIS A 106 -5.06 11.60 -3.64
CA HIS A 106 -6.45 11.59 -3.20
C HIS A 106 -7.11 10.19 -3.24
N LEU A 107 -6.45 9.20 -3.87
CA LEU A 107 -6.93 7.82 -3.99
C LEU A 107 -6.11 6.83 -3.15
N VAL A 108 -4.86 7.16 -2.82
CA VAL A 108 -3.95 6.22 -2.15
C VAL A 108 -3.43 6.77 -0.82
N GLU A 109 -3.24 5.88 0.14
CA GLU A 109 -2.65 6.15 1.44
C GLU A 109 -1.50 5.17 1.68
N PHE A 110 -0.42 5.63 2.35
CA PHE A 110 0.71 4.77 2.74
C PHE A 110 0.97 4.90 4.24
N LYS A 111 1.11 3.74 4.92
CA LYS A 111 1.28 3.68 6.37
C LYS A 111 2.54 2.91 6.75
N LEU A 112 3.29 3.46 7.69
CA LEU A 112 4.37 2.74 8.37
C LEU A 112 3.75 1.77 9.37
N GLN A 113 3.53 0.51 8.94
CA GLN A 113 2.78 -0.49 9.70
C GLN A 113 3.23 -1.91 9.35
N ASP A 114 3.21 -2.80 10.34
CA ASP A 114 3.41 -4.23 10.11
C ASP A 114 2.22 -4.82 9.34
N ALA A 115 2.51 -5.48 8.22
CA ALA A 115 1.51 -6.13 7.36
C ALA A 115 0.66 -7.18 8.11
N MET A 116 1.19 -7.79 9.17
CA MET A 116 0.47 -8.75 10.01
C MET A 116 -0.63 -8.11 10.86
N THR A 117 -0.63 -6.79 11.03
CA THR A 117 -1.57 -6.06 11.91
C THR A 117 -2.59 -5.24 11.13
N VAL A 118 -2.57 -5.33 9.81
CA VAL A 118 -3.46 -4.54 8.94
C VAL A 118 -4.88 -5.12 8.98
N ASP A 119 -5.86 -4.24 9.17
CA ASP A 119 -7.26 -4.58 8.93
C ASP A 119 -7.54 -4.58 7.42
N VAL A 120 -7.79 -5.77 6.86
CA VAL A 120 -8.13 -5.97 5.45
C VAL A 120 -9.62 -6.30 5.24
N SER A 121 -10.47 -6.13 6.25
CA SER A 121 -11.90 -6.49 6.20
C SER A 121 -12.69 -5.74 5.11
N ASN A 122 -12.23 -4.55 4.73
CA ASN A 122 -12.81 -3.74 3.66
C ASN A 122 -12.05 -3.84 2.33
N ALA A 123 -10.94 -4.58 2.28
CA ALA A 123 -10.21 -4.79 1.04
C ALA A 123 -11.03 -5.65 0.07
N THR A 124 -11.09 -5.24 -1.19
CA THR A 124 -11.64 -6.06 -2.27
C THR A 124 -10.54 -6.80 -3.02
N VAL A 125 -9.32 -6.27 -2.97
CA VAL A 125 -8.10 -6.89 -3.51
C VAL A 125 -6.97 -6.72 -2.50
N VAL A 126 -6.27 -7.81 -2.18
CA VAL A 126 -5.01 -7.77 -1.43
C VAL A 126 -3.89 -8.22 -2.36
N THR A 127 -2.77 -7.50 -2.35
CA THR A 127 -1.56 -7.84 -3.11
C THR A 127 -0.40 -8.13 -2.17
N THR A 128 0.45 -9.10 -2.54
CA THR A 128 1.69 -9.41 -1.80
C THR A 128 2.82 -9.81 -2.74
N TYR A 129 4.03 -9.35 -2.43
CA TYR A 129 5.27 -9.93 -2.95
C TYR A 129 6.21 -10.22 -1.78
N LEU A 130 5.84 -11.22 -1.00
CA LEU A 130 6.54 -11.67 0.21
C LEU A 130 7.04 -13.10 0.03
N LEU A 131 7.89 -13.57 0.97
CA LEU A 131 8.36 -14.96 0.96
C LEU A 131 7.23 -15.95 1.28
N SER A 132 7.37 -17.22 0.85
CA SER A 132 6.39 -18.28 1.13
C SER A 132 6.03 -18.39 2.61
N ALA A 133 7.02 -18.35 3.51
CA ALA A 133 6.77 -18.41 4.95
C ALA A 133 5.92 -17.23 5.46
N SER A 134 6.07 -16.05 4.86
CA SER A 134 5.28 -14.85 5.20
C SER A 134 3.86 -14.96 4.67
N ASN A 135 3.69 -15.45 3.43
CA ASN A 135 2.37 -15.70 2.86
C ASN A 135 1.58 -16.73 3.69
N LEU A 136 2.24 -17.80 4.18
CA LEU A 136 1.61 -18.78 5.06
C LEU A 136 1.15 -18.18 6.40
N LYS A 137 1.90 -17.25 6.97
CA LYS A 137 1.49 -16.52 8.19
C LYS A 137 0.33 -15.56 7.93
N LEU A 138 0.31 -14.91 6.78
CA LEU A 138 -0.78 -14.00 6.39
C LEU A 138 -2.06 -14.74 6.03
N ARG A 139 -1.98 -15.93 5.47
CA ARG A 139 -3.12 -16.71 4.96
C ARG A 139 -4.30 -16.80 5.94
N PRO A 140 -4.12 -17.23 7.21
CA PRO A 140 -5.24 -17.29 8.17
C PRO A 140 -5.80 -15.91 8.50
N ILE A 141 -4.96 -14.88 8.54
CA ILE A 141 -5.38 -13.49 8.81
C ILE A 141 -6.27 -12.99 7.67
N LEU A 142 -5.81 -13.12 6.43
CA LEU A 142 -6.53 -12.69 5.24
C LEU A 142 -7.86 -13.43 5.07
N THR A 143 -7.82 -14.76 5.17
CA THR A 143 -9.03 -15.59 4.96
C THR A 143 -10.07 -15.44 6.06
N LYS A 144 -9.67 -14.99 7.26
CA LYS A 144 -10.59 -14.66 8.36
C LYS A 144 -11.26 -13.30 8.17
N GLN A 145 -10.52 -12.31 7.64
CA GLN A 145 -10.99 -10.92 7.59
C GLN A 145 -11.70 -10.57 6.28
N MET A 146 -11.22 -11.11 5.15
CA MET A 146 -11.72 -10.71 3.84
C MET A 146 -13.10 -11.30 3.56
N LYS A 147 -13.96 -10.48 2.96
CA LYS A 147 -15.30 -10.89 2.57
C LYS A 147 -15.26 -11.93 1.44
N PRO A 148 -16.21 -12.89 1.39
CA PRO A 148 -16.34 -13.79 0.26
C PRO A 148 -16.41 -13.01 -1.06
N GLY A 149 -15.68 -13.51 -2.08
CA GLY A 149 -15.55 -12.85 -3.38
C GLY A 149 -14.38 -11.89 -3.51
N SER A 150 -13.78 -11.43 -2.37
CA SER A 150 -12.55 -10.64 -2.41
C SER A 150 -11.38 -11.45 -2.98
N ARG A 151 -10.42 -10.78 -3.57
CA ARG A 151 -9.31 -11.38 -4.33
C ARG A 151 -7.99 -11.15 -3.61
N ILE A 152 -7.14 -12.18 -3.62
CA ILE A 152 -5.74 -12.09 -3.16
C ILE A 152 -4.88 -12.41 -4.36
N ILE A 153 -3.89 -11.59 -4.65
CA ILE A 153 -2.95 -11.85 -5.72
C ILE A 153 -1.52 -11.80 -5.20
N THR A 154 -0.74 -12.85 -5.47
CA THR A 154 0.64 -12.95 -5.02
C THR A 154 1.61 -13.02 -6.18
N HIS A 155 2.81 -12.48 -5.99
CA HIS A 155 3.89 -12.53 -6.96
C HIS A 155 4.93 -13.57 -6.55
N ASN A 156 5.26 -14.51 -7.41
CA ASN A 156 6.22 -15.60 -7.31
C ASN A 156 5.97 -16.63 -6.19
N PHE A 157 5.38 -16.25 -5.07
CA PHE A 157 5.21 -17.11 -3.90
C PHE A 157 3.73 -17.41 -3.66
N SER A 158 3.37 -18.70 -3.68
CA SER A 158 2.00 -19.16 -3.46
C SER A 158 1.56 -19.03 -2.00
N MET A 159 0.28 -19.30 -1.74
CA MET A 159 -0.32 -19.41 -0.41
C MET A 159 -0.26 -20.86 0.13
N GLY A 160 0.84 -21.59 -0.17
CA GLY A 160 1.07 -22.95 0.25
C GLY A 160 0.18 -23.95 -0.48
N ASP A 161 -0.51 -24.80 0.27
CA ASP A 161 -1.42 -25.84 -0.24
C ASP A 161 -2.80 -25.32 -0.68
N TRP A 162 -3.08 -24.02 -0.47
CA TRP A 162 -4.28 -23.43 -1.01
C TRP A 162 -4.15 -23.27 -2.54
N ALA A 163 -4.93 -24.07 -3.27
CA ALA A 163 -4.93 -24.01 -4.74
C ALA A 163 -5.40 -22.64 -5.22
N PRO A 164 -4.66 -21.94 -6.11
CA PRO A 164 -5.10 -20.69 -6.69
C PRO A 164 -6.30 -20.94 -7.63
N GLU A 165 -7.20 -19.95 -7.72
CA GLU A 165 -8.27 -19.93 -8.73
C GLU A 165 -7.68 -19.88 -10.14
N LYS A 166 -6.62 -19.08 -10.30
CA LYS A 166 -5.88 -18.91 -11.56
C LYS A 166 -4.44 -18.54 -11.28
N TYR A 167 -3.53 -18.89 -12.19
CA TYR A 167 -2.17 -18.36 -12.20
C TYR A 167 -1.71 -18.05 -13.61
N GLU A 168 -0.78 -17.12 -13.74
CA GLU A 168 -0.16 -16.75 -15.01
C GLU A 168 1.35 -16.58 -14.85
N THR A 169 2.08 -16.79 -15.93
CA THR A 169 3.52 -16.52 -15.99
C THR A 169 3.77 -15.33 -16.91
N VAL A 170 4.38 -14.29 -16.36
CA VAL A 170 4.75 -13.05 -17.06
C VAL A 170 6.26 -13.03 -17.26
N THR A 171 6.72 -12.67 -18.44
CA THR A 171 8.14 -12.43 -18.68
C THR A 171 8.40 -10.94 -18.47
N ASP A 172 9.30 -10.60 -17.51
CA ASP A 172 9.66 -9.21 -17.25
C ASP A 172 10.64 -8.67 -18.31
N ALA A 173 10.90 -7.36 -18.31
CA ALA A 173 11.79 -6.69 -19.26
C ALA A 173 13.24 -7.22 -19.25
N THR A 174 13.63 -7.97 -18.19
CA THR A 174 14.93 -8.63 -18.10
C THR A 174 14.92 -10.05 -18.65
N GLY A 175 13.80 -10.53 -19.19
CA GLY A 175 13.61 -11.89 -19.70
C GLY A 175 13.33 -12.93 -18.63
N ARG A 176 13.15 -12.55 -17.35
CA ARG A 176 12.86 -13.48 -16.26
C ARG A 176 11.38 -13.79 -16.19
N LYS A 177 11.06 -15.07 -16.00
CA LYS A 177 9.68 -15.52 -15.77
C LYS A 177 9.27 -15.24 -14.32
N ARG A 178 8.09 -14.64 -14.16
CA ARG A 178 7.46 -14.30 -12.89
C ARG A 178 6.07 -14.93 -12.86
N THR A 179 5.78 -15.70 -11.83
CA THR A 179 4.46 -16.30 -11.68
C THR A 179 3.59 -15.45 -10.78
N ILE A 180 2.35 -15.21 -11.17
CA ILE A 180 1.35 -14.52 -10.36
C ILE A 180 0.20 -15.48 -10.08
N TYR A 181 -0.30 -15.47 -8.84
CA TYR A 181 -1.34 -16.40 -8.38
C TYR A 181 -2.54 -15.62 -7.87
N LEU A 182 -3.72 -15.91 -8.38
CA LEU A 182 -4.98 -15.35 -7.94
C LEU A 182 -5.72 -16.33 -7.04
N TYR A 183 -6.14 -15.86 -5.88
CA TYR A 183 -7.00 -16.58 -4.94
C TYR A 183 -8.27 -15.78 -4.70
N ARG A 184 -9.37 -16.48 -4.40
CA ARG A 184 -10.63 -15.85 -4.03
C ARG A 184 -11.04 -16.29 -2.63
N ALA A 185 -11.31 -15.31 -1.77
CA ALA A 185 -11.86 -15.58 -0.45
C ALA A 185 -13.26 -16.19 -0.59
N ASP A 186 -13.52 -17.27 0.11
CA ASP A 186 -14.80 -18.02 0.09
C ASP A 186 -15.46 -18.08 1.48
N GLY A 187 -14.96 -17.28 2.43
CA GLY A 187 -15.45 -17.26 3.82
C GLY A 187 -14.90 -18.38 4.69
N LYS A 188 -14.05 -19.27 4.18
CA LYS A 188 -13.39 -20.33 4.96
C LYS A 188 -12.02 -19.85 5.42
N VAL A 189 -11.76 -19.95 6.74
CA VAL A 189 -10.44 -19.66 7.29
C VAL A 189 -9.48 -20.80 6.93
N ARG A 190 -8.31 -20.45 6.40
CA ARG A 190 -7.23 -21.39 6.04
C ARG A 190 -6.02 -21.17 6.94
N GLN A 191 -5.55 -22.27 7.54
CA GLN A 191 -4.37 -22.24 8.43
C GLN A 191 -3.07 -22.18 7.62
#